data_327fc533edd3848f23af12d693261979
#
_entry.id   327fc533edd3848f23af12d693261979
#
_cell.length_a   1.000
_cell.length_b   1.000
_cell.length_c   1.000
_cell.angle_alpha   90.00
_cell.angle_beta   90.00
_cell.angle_gamma   90.00
#
_symmetry.space_group_name_H-M   'P 1'
#
loop_
_entity.id
_entity.type
_entity.pdbx_description
1 polymer ?
#
loop_
_entity_poly.entity_id
_entity_poly.type
_entity_poly.pdbx_seq_one_letter_code
_entity_poly.pdbx_strand_id
1 'polypeptide(L)'
;WPLCKVLLLNDSLYPWFVLVPRQAGLKEIIDLSEDDQVVYLKESAKLSKLLIEVFNPDKLNVAALGNMVPQLHIHHIARFKTDKAWPAPIWGKFAAVPYTEEQIEKIKARF
;
A
#
# COMPACT_ATOMS: atom_id res chain seq x y z
N TRP A 1 -7.95 -0.72 -10.82
CA TRP A 1 -9.28 -0.62 -10.22
C TRP A 1 -9.98 0.68 -10.66
N PRO A 2 -11.29 0.86 -10.39
CA PRO A 2 -12.02 2.02 -10.93
C PRO A 2 -11.40 3.38 -10.65
N LEU A 3 -10.97 3.65 -9.41
CA LEU A 3 -10.37 4.93 -9.05
C LEU A 3 -8.85 4.86 -9.01
N CYS A 4 -8.28 3.85 -8.37
CA CYS A 4 -6.87 3.80 -8.04
C CYS A 4 -6.08 2.80 -8.89
N LYS A 5 -4.80 3.14 -9.14
CA LYS A 5 -3.78 2.16 -9.49
C LYS A 5 -3.36 1.46 -8.21
N VAL A 6 -3.05 0.16 -8.32
CA VAL A 6 -2.49 -0.64 -7.24
C VAL A 6 -1.04 -0.92 -7.60
N LEU A 7 -0.11 -0.44 -6.79
CA LEU A 7 1.32 -0.61 -7.00
C LEU A 7 1.92 -1.46 -5.88
N LEU A 8 2.86 -2.33 -6.24
CA LEU A 8 3.70 -3.06 -5.30
C LEU A 8 5.04 -2.32 -5.18
N LEU A 9 5.42 -1.92 -3.98
CA LEU A 9 6.74 -1.35 -3.72
C LEU A 9 7.78 -2.48 -3.74
N ASN A 10 8.92 -2.21 -4.38
CA ASN A 10 9.98 -3.21 -4.54
C ASN A 10 10.85 -3.32 -3.27
N ASP A 11 10.21 -3.76 -2.19
CA ASP A 11 10.87 -4.02 -0.91
C ASP A 11 10.33 -5.33 -0.34
N SER A 12 11.13 -6.38 -0.39
CA SER A 12 10.75 -7.71 0.07
C SER A 12 10.73 -7.86 1.59
N LEU A 13 11.19 -6.86 2.33
CA LEU A 13 11.14 -6.90 3.80
C LEU A 13 9.71 -6.88 4.32
N TYR A 14 8.78 -6.26 3.56
CA TYR A 14 7.37 -6.16 3.92
C TYR A 14 6.51 -6.26 2.67
N PRO A 15 5.32 -6.92 2.72
CA PRO A 15 4.31 -6.75 1.67
C PRO A 15 3.79 -5.31 1.71
N TRP A 16 4.21 -4.49 0.76
CA TRP A 16 4.00 -3.05 0.78
C TRP A 16 3.35 -2.60 -0.52
N PHE A 17 2.07 -2.24 -0.45
CA PHE A 17 1.28 -1.81 -1.59
C PHE A 17 0.89 -0.35 -1.44
N VAL A 18 0.62 0.29 -2.56
CA VAL A 18 0.20 1.69 -2.59
C VAL A 18 -1.00 1.83 -3.53
N LEU A 19 -2.03 2.53 -3.06
CA LEU A 19 -3.14 2.96 -3.91
C LEU A 19 -2.88 4.39 -4.37
N VAL A 20 -2.96 4.62 -5.67
CA VAL A 20 -2.79 5.95 -6.26
C VAL A 20 -4.05 6.33 -7.04
N PRO A 21 -4.88 7.27 -6.54
CA PRO A 21 -6.01 7.76 -7.33
C PRO A 21 -5.54 8.34 -8.65
N ARG A 22 -6.22 7.96 -9.75
CA ARG A 22 -5.81 8.36 -11.10
C ARG A 22 -6.32 9.74 -11.47
N GLN A 23 -6.07 10.73 -10.61
CA GLN A 23 -6.41 12.12 -10.83
C GLN A 23 -5.21 13.00 -10.49
N ALA A 24 -4.82 13.87 -11.42
CA ALA A 24 -3.67 14.76 -11.20
C ALA A 24 -4.00 15.86 -10.19
N GLY A 25 -2.99 16.34 -9.49
CA GLY A 25 -3.10 17.49 -8.60
C GLY A 25 -3.70 17.20 -7.23
N LEU A 26 -3.97 15.95 -6.89
CA LEU A 26 -4.45 15.59 -5.56
C LEU A 26 -3.28 15.47 -4.58
N LYS A 27 -3.43 16.03 -3.38
CA LYS A 27 -2.46 15.90 -2.29
C LYS A 27 -3.06 15.18 -1.11
N GLU A 28 -4.31 15.46 -0.79
CA GLU A 28 -5.01 14.94 0.38
C GLU A 28 -6.24 14.14 -0.03
N ILE A 29 -6.69 13.24 0.84
CA ILE A 29 -7.92 12.48 0.58
C ILE A 29 -9.11 13.42 0.41
N ILE A 30 -9.17 14.51 1.15
CA ILE A 30 -10.25 15.51 1.05
C ILE A 30 -10.28 16.25 -0.29
N ASP A 31 -9.21 16.18 -1.09
CA ASP A 31 -9.19 16.77 -2.43
C ASP A 31 -10.00 15.95 -3.44
N LEU A 32 -10.30 14.70 -3.12
CA LEU A 32 -11.25 13.87 -3.87
C LEU A 32 -12.67 14.40 -3.66
N SER A 33 -13.54 14.24 -4.67
CA SER A 33 -14.99 14.46 -4.47
C SER A 33 -15.51 13.52 -3.38
N GLU A 34 -16.63 13.86 -2.76
CA GLU A 34 -17.23 12.98 -1.74
C GLU A 34 -17.52 11.60 -2.29
N ASP A 35 -18.04 11.51 -3.52
CA ASP A 35 -18.30 10.22 -4.18
C ASP A 35 -17.00 9.42 -4.37
N ASP A 36 -15.93 10.06 -4.80
CA ASP A 36 -14.63 9.40 -4.99
C ASP A 36 -13.97 9.02 -3.66
N GLN A 37 -14.20 9.77 -2.59
CA GLN A 37 -13.76 9.36 -1.24
C GLN A 37 -14.41 8.04 -0.83
N VAL A 38 -15.68 7.84 -1.14
CA VAL A 38 -16.39 6.58 -0.88
C VAL A 38 -15.80 5.45 -1.74
N VAL A 39 -15.56 5.69 -3.01
CA VAL A 39 -14.92 4.71 -3.91
C VAL A 39 -13.52 4.34 -3.40
N TYR A 40 -12.73 5.33 -3.02
CA TYR A 40 -11.40 5.12 -2.42
C TYR A 40 -11.49 4.21 -1.18
N LEU A 41 -12.41 4.50 -0.28
CA LEU A 41 -12.56 3.70 0.95
C LEU A 41 -12.89 2.24 0.63
N LYS A 42 -13.75 2.00 -0.35
CA LYS A 42 -14.09 0.64 -0.81
C LYS A 42 -12.87 -0.06 -1.41
N GLU A 43 -12.07 0.64 -2.20
CA GLU A 43 -10.85 0.09 -2.79
C GLU A 43 -9.79 -0.19 -1.73
N SER A 44 -9.63 0.69 -0.75
CA SER A 44 -8.75 0.45 0.40
C SER A 44 -9.19 -0.78 1.20
N ALA A 45 -10.48 -0.96 1.43
CA ALA A 45 -11.01 -2.15 2.10
C ALA A 45 -10.77 -3.42 1.28
N LYS A 46 -10.93 -3.35 -0.04
CA LYS A 46 -10.65 -4.47 -0.95
C LYS A 46 -9.18 -4.88 -0.89
N LEU A 47 -8.26 -3.92 -0.97
CA LEU A 47 -6.83 -4.20 -0.87
C LEU A 47 -6.49 -4.78 0.50
N SER A 48 -7.05 -4.23 1.57
CA SER A 48 -6.83 -4.73 2.93
C SER A 48 -7.26 -6.19 3.09
N LYS A 49 -8.42 -6.56 2.54
CA LYS A 49 -8.89 -7.95 2.54
C LYS A 49 -7.95 -8.88 1.77
N LEU A 50 -7.47 -8.44 0.61
CA LEU A 50 -6.51 -9.22 -0.19
C LEU A 50 -5.20 -9.42 0.57
N LEU A 51 -4.69 -8.39 1.24
CA LEU A 51 -3.47 -8.49 2.05
C LEU A 51 -3.64 -9.50 3.19
N ILE A 52 -4.79 -9.49 3.85
CA ILE A 52 -5.10 -10.45 4.91
C ILE A 52 -5.15 -11.88 4.36
N GLU A 53 -5.84 -12.09 3.24
CA GLU A 53 -5.98 -13.41 2.63
C GLU A 53 -4.64 -13.97 2.14
N VAL A 54 -3.84 -13.14 1.48
CA VAL A 54 -2.59 -13.58 0.84
C VAL A 54 -1.46 -13.75 1.84
N PHE A 55 -1.31 -12.84 2.80
CA PHE A 55 -0.15 -12.77 3.67
C PHE A 55 -0.42 -13.13 5.13
N ASN A 56 -1.67 -13.15 5.56
CA ASN A 56 -2.07 -13.43 6.95
C ASN A 56 -1.27 -12.61 7.99
N PRO A 57 -1.29 -11.27 7.90
CA PRO A 57 -0.48 -10.42 8.77
C PRO A 57 -1.03 -10.31 10.18
N ASP A 58 -0.18 -9.87 11.12
CA ASP A 58 -0.60 -9.52 12.48
C ASP A 58 -1.31 -8.16 12.51
N LYS A 59 -0.95 -7.27 11.61
CA LYS A 59 -1.52 -5.91 11.54
C LYS A 59 -1.40 -5.36 10.12
N LEU A 60 -2.30 -4.44 9.76
CA LEU A 60 -2.15 -3.61 8.56
C LEU A 60 -1.80 -2.19 9.00
N ASN A 61 -0.83 -1.58 8.31
CA ASN A 61 -0.58 -0.15 8.43
C ASN A 61 -1.07 0.54 7.17
N VAL A 62 -1.96 1.51 7.33
CA VAL A 62 -2.52 2.31 6.24
C VAL A 62 -2.19 3.76 6.51
N ALA A 63 -1.50 4.42 5.57
CA ALA A 63 -1.05 5.79 5.80
C ALA A 63 -0.89 6.56 4.50
N ALA A 64 -1.23 7.86 4.53
CA ALA A 64 -0.93 8.81 3.49
C ALA A 64 0.12 9.78 4.04
N LEU A 65 1.33 9.76 3.47
CA LEU A 65 2.43 10.65 3.88
C LEU A 65 2.55 11.83 2.91
N GLY A 66 3.23 11.63 1.79
CA GLY A 66 3.31 12.65 0.74
C GLY A 66 4.27 13.80 1.02
N ASN A 67 5.15 13.67 2.02
CA ASN A 67 6.10 14.75 2.35
C ASN A 67 7.15 14.96 1.26
N MET A 68 7.55 13.91 0.58
CA MET A 68 8.56 13.97 -0.49
C MET A 68 7.92 13.93 -1.88
N VAL A 69 6.91 13.10 -2.09
CA VAL A 69 6.13 13.00 -3.33
C VAL A 69 4.71 13.48 -3.02
N PRO A 70 4.31 14.67 -3.45
CA PRO A 70 3.03 15.26 -3.04
C PRO A 70 1.80 14.61 -3.68
N GLN A 71 1.92 13.94 -4.82
CA GLN A 71 0.77 13.23 -5.42
C GLN A 71 0.19 12.25 -4.40
N LEU A 72 -1.12 12.35 -4.16
CA LEU A 72 -1.80 11.49 -3.19
C LEU A 72 -1.56 10.00 -3.49
N HIS A 73 -1.02 9.31 -2.51
CA HIS A 73 -0.82 7.87 -2.53
C HIS A 73 -0.94 7.33 -1.12
N ILE A 74 -1.63 6.20 -1.00
CA ILE A 74 -1.96 5.64 0.31
C ILE A 74 -1.26 4.28 0.45
N HIS A 75 -0.37 4.20 1.42
CA HIS A 75 0.36 2.99 1.74
C HIS A 75 -0.53 1.98 2.45
N HIS A 76 -0.39 0.71 2.08
CA HIS A 76 -1.05 -0.43 2.71
C HIS A 76 0.01 -1.49 2.93
N ILE A 77 0.38 -1.74 4.18
CA ILE A 77 1.51 -2.59 4.52
C ILE A 77 1.04 -3.72 5.43
N ALA A 78 1.33 -4.95 5.02
CA ALA A 78 1.13 -6.11 5.88
C ALA A 78 2.28 -6.20 6.88
N ARG A 79 1.97 -6.10 8.17
CA ARG A 79 2.95 -6.11 9.25
C ARG A 79 2.91 -7.41 10.01
N PHE A 80 4.08 -7.87 10.42
CA PHE A 80 4.25 -9.08 11.20
C PHE A 80 5.07 -8.79 12.45
N LYS A 81 4.73 -9.43 13.55
CA LYS A 81 5.52 -9.32 14.80
C LYS A 81 6.97 -9.78 14.60
N THR A 82 7.22 -10.55 13.56
CA THR A 82 8.54 -11.06 13.18
C THR A 82 9.22 -10.21 12.12
N ASP A 83 8.58 -9.15 11.59
CA ASP A 83 9.21 -8.32 10.56
C ASP A 83 10.33 -7.47 11.15
N LYS A 84 11.24 -7.03 10.28
CA LYS A 84 12.50 -6.40 10.68
C LYS A 84 12.31 -5.11 11.47
N ALA A 85 11.24 -4.35 11.22
CA ALA A 85 10.99 -3.05 11.87
C ALA A 85 10.04 -3.12 13.06
N TRP A 86 9.30 -4.24 13.22
CA TRP A 86 8.27 -4.34 14.25
C TRP A 86 8.79 -3.98 15.66
N PRO A 87 8.08 -3.21 16.49
CA PRO A 87 6.73 -2.63 16.26
C PRO A 87 6.76 -1.22 15.64
N ALA A 88 7.92 -0.75 15.20
CA ALA A 88 8.07 0.59 14.64
C ALA A 88 7.47 0.67 13.22
N PRO A 89 7.09 1.88 12.77
CA PRO A 89 6.78 2.12 11.36
C PRO A 89 7.97 1.79 10.47
N ILE A 90 7.72 1.44 9.21
CA ILE A 90 8.78 0.96 8.31
C ILE A 90 9.60 2.07 7.65
N TRP A 91 9.03 3.28 7.50
CA TRP A 91 9.70 4.36 6.77
C TRP A 91 10.99 4.79 7.43
N GLY A 92 12.08 4.81 6.66
CA GLY A 92 13.39 5.26 7.12
C GLY A 92 14.11 4.30 8.06
N LYS A 93 13.61 3.09 8.27
CA LYS A 93 14.23 2.12 9.19
C LYS A 93 15.36 1.33 8.52
N PHE A 94 15.10 0.75 7.36
CA PHE A 94 16.05 -0.12 6.67
C PHE A 94 16.04 0.16 5.17
N ALA A 95 17.16 -0.10 4.51
CA ALA A 95 17.22 -0.03 3.06
C ALA A 95 16.33 -1.11 2.46
N ALA A 96 15.69 -0.81 1.32
CA ALA A 96 14.85 -1.75 0.61
C ALA A 96 15.68 -2.95 0.12
N VAL A 97 15.06 -4.13 0.18
CA VAL A 97 15.61 -5.36 -0.38
C VAL A 97 14.72 -5.76 -1.57
N PRO A 98 15.20 -5.61 -2.82
CA PRO A 98 14.37 -5.89 -3.99
C PRO A 98 13.84 -7.31 -4.01
N TYR A 99 12.63 -7.48 -4.57
CA TYR A 99 12.11 -8.80 -4.92
C TYR A 99 12.87 -9.38 -6.10
N THR A 100 12.90 -10.71 -6.19
CA THR A 100 13.24 -11.40 -7.43
C THR A 100 12.06 -11.32 -8.41
N GLU A 101 12.32 -11.51 -9.71
CA GLU A 101 11.26 -11.53 -10.72
C GLU A 101 10.24 -12.64 -10.43
N GLU A 102 10.67 -13.80 -9.97
CA GLU A 102 9.80 -14.91 -9.59
C GLU A 102 8.87 -14.54 -8.44
N GLN A 103 9.39 -13.86 -7.42
CA GLN A 103 8.58 -13.38 -6.29
C GLN A 103 7.52 -12.40 -6.75
N ILE A 104 7.86 -11.46 -7.63
CA ILE A 104 6.93 -10.47 -8.18
C ILE A 104 5.81 -11.18 -8.95
N GLU A 105 6.13 -12.16 -9.80
CA GLU A 105 5.13 -12.89 -10.58
C GLU A 105 4.17 -13.68 -9.68
N LYS A 106 4.68 -14.31 -8.61
CA LYS A 106 3.83 -15.00 -7.64
C LYS A 106 2.85 -14.05 -6.94
N ILE A 107 3.32 -12.86 -6.56
CA ILE A 107 2.47 -11.85 -5.93
C ILE A 107 1.41 -11.36 -6.92
N LYS A 108 1.81 -11.01 -8.14
CA LYS A 108 0.87 -10.56 -9.18
C LYS A 108 -0.24 -11.56 -9.45
N ALA A 109 0.07 -12.84 -9.43
CA ALA A 109 -0.92 -13.89 -9.67
C ALA A 109 -2.04 -13.92 -8.61
N ARG A 110 -1.82 -13.34 -7.42
CA ARG A 110 -2.79 -13.29 -6.31
C ARG A 110 -3.61 -11.99 -6.30
N PHE A 111 -3.21 -11.01 -7.06
CA PHE A 111 -3.84 -9.69 -7.17
C PHE A 111 -4.23 -9.37 -8.60
#